data_a28d280a590f015d8b423f6c3b5f0c94
#
_entry.id   a28d280a590f015d8b423f6c3b5f0c94
#
_cell.length_a   1.000
_cell.length_b   1.000
_cell.length_c   1.000
_cell.angle_alpha   90.00
_cell.angle_beta   90.00
_cell.angle_gamma   90.00
#
_symmetry.space_group_name_H-M   'P 1'
#
loop_
_entity.id
_entity.type
_entity.pdbx_description
1 polymer ?
#
loop_
_entity_poly.entity_id
_entity_poly.type
_entity_poly.pdbx_seq_one_letter_code
_entity_poly.pdbx_strand_id
1 'polypeptide(L)'
;MDSLTVNVVTPNGLVYDHHAKIVVAKTTDGEIGILPKHAPIIVPLAIDEVRIKRTDSDTHVDWVAVNGGIMEVRDNVVSIIADSAERERDIDVPRAERAK
;
A
#
# COMPACT_ATOMS: atom_id res chain seq x y z
N MET A 1 -19.14 -7.41 4.00
CA MET A 1 -18.21 -7.44 2.91
C MET A 1 -16.82 -7.26 3.42
N ASP A 2 -15.92 -8.07 2.95
CA ASP A 2 -14.59 -8.06 3.51
C ASP A 2 -13.75 -6.95 2.93
N SER A 3 -12.93 -6.36 3.75
CA SER A 3 -11.97 -5.37 3.30
C SER A 3 -10.69 -5.56 4.09
N LEU A 4 -9.63 -4.92 3.59
CA LEU A 4 -8.36 -4.91 4.29
C LEU A 4 -8.25 -3.63 5.09
N THR A 5 -7.59 -3.72 6.23
CA THR A 5 -7.18 -2.53 6.96
C THR A 5 -5.69 -2.34 6.69
N VAL A 6 -5.31 -1.18 6.18
CA VAL A 6 -3.94 -0.92 5.74
C VAL A 6 -3.34 0.17 6.59
N ASN A 7 -2.22 -0.16 7.24
CA ASN A 7 -1.49 0.79 8.08
C ASN A 7 -0.06 0.89 7.58
N VAL A 8 0.45 2.10 7.43
CA VAL A 8 1.85 2.33 7.09
C VAL A 8 2.46 3.16 8.21
N VAL A 9 3.47 2.61 8.86
CA VAL A 9 4.09 3.20 10.04
C VAL A 9 5.57 3.40 9.78
N THR A 10 6.10 4.52 10.23
CA THR A 10 7.53 4.81 10.16
C THR A 10 8.00 5.20 11.56
N PRO A 11 9.32 5.38 11.77
CA PRO A 11 9.78 5.89 13.07
C PRO A 11 9.18 7.24 13.45
N ASN A 12 8.68 7.99 12.47
CA ASN A 12 8.05 9.28 12.76
C ASN A 12 6.56 9.16 13.02
N GLY A 13 6.01 7.97 12.96
CA GLY A 13 4.61 7.75 13.27
C GLY A 13 3.81 7.15 12.13
N LEU A 14 2.50 7.20 12.27
CA LEU A 14 1.58 6.62 11.31
C LEU A 14 1.45 7.55 10.10
N VAL A 15 1.68 7.01 8.92
CA VAL A 15 1.61 7.78 7.68
C VAL A 15 0.30 7.52 6.95
N TYR A 16 -0.25 6.32 7.06
CA TYR A 16 -1.43 5.95 6.29
C TYR A 16 -2.27 4.96 7.08
N ASP A 17 -3.58 5.11 7.04
CA ASP A 17 -4.49 4.24 7.78
C ASP A 17 -5.85 4.31 7.11
N HIS A 18 -6.16 3.35 6.26
CA HIS A 18 -7.44 3.31 5.55
C HIS A 18 -7.85 1.86 5.29
N HIS A 19 -9.10 1.69 4.93
CA HIS A 19 -9.59 0.39 4.48
C HIS A 19 -9.45 0.28 2.97
N ALA A 20 -9.16 -0.89 2.48
CA ALA A 20 -8.85 -1.09 1.07
C ALA A 20 -9.49 -2.36 0.53
N LYS A 21 -9.70 -2.39 -0.80
CA LYS A 21 -10.15 -3.56 -1.51
C LYS A 21 -8.96 -4.41 -1.93
N ILE A 22 -7.86 -3.77 -2.26
CA ILE A 22 -6.65 -4.45 -2.70
C ILE A 22 -5.46 -3.56 -2.43
N VAL A 23 -4.35 -4.20 -2.10
CA VAL A 23 -3.06 -3.53 -1.93
C VAL A 23 -2.09 -4.21 -2.87
N VAL A 24 -1.38 -3.42 -3.68
CA VAL A 24 -0.35 -3.94 -4.57
C VAL A 24 0.97 -3.34 -4.14
N ALA A 25 1.90 -4.18 -3.78
CA ALA A 25 3.20 -3.74 -3.30
C ALA A 25 4.31 -4.40 -4.10
N LYS A 26 5.45 -3.74 -4.18
CA LYS A 26 6.60 -4.32 -4.84
C LYS A 26 7.52 -4.90 -3.77
N THR A 27 7.77 -6.19 -3.86
CA THR A 27 8.69 -6.86 -2.95
C THR A 27 10.02 -7.03 -3.66
N THR A 28 11.00 -7.50 -2.93
CA THR A 28 12.31 -7.77 -3.54
C THR A 28 12.23 -8.88 -4.58
N ASP A 29 11.16 -9.69 -4.56
CA ASP A 29 10.98 -10.78 -5.52
C ASP A 29 9.98 -10.45 -6.60
N GLY A 30 9.44 -9.26 -6.62
CA GLY A 30 8.46 -8.85 -7.61
C GLY A 30 7.21 -8.29 -6.97
N GLU A 31 6.20 -8.06 -7.78
CA GLU A 31 4.99 -7.40 -7.32
C GLU A 31 4.04 -8.41 -6.69
N ILE A 32 3.37 -8.02 -5.62
CA ILE A 32 2.42 -8.90 -4.96
C ILE A 32 1.12 -8.12 -4.73
N GLY A 33 -0.01 -8.77 -4.97
CA GLY A 33 -1.33 -8.18 -4.72
C GLY A 33 -1.98 -8.87 -3.53
N ILE A 34 -2.51 -8.08 -2.61
CA ILE A 34 -3.15 -8.58 -1.41
C ILE A 34 -4.63 -8.27 -1.49
N LEU A 35 -5.44 -9.32 -1.41
CA LEU A 35 -6.89 -9.20 -1.37
C LEU A 35 -7.38 -9.63 0.02
N PRO A 36 -8.62 -9.30 0.39
CA PRO A 36 -9.15 -9.77 1.66
C PRO A 36 -9.07 -11.29 1.74
N LYS A 37 -8.86 -11.79 2.93
CA LYS A 37 -8.72 -13.22 3.22
C LYS A 37 -7.41 -13.81 2.71
N HIS A 38 -6.44 -12.95 2.39
CA HIS A 38 -5.11 -13.43 2.01
C HIS A 38 -4.48 -14.18 3.18
N ALA A 39 -3.77 -15.25 2.86
CA ALA A 39 -3.07 -16.00 3.90
C ALA A 39 -2.02 -15.14 4.57
N PRO A 40 -1.67 -15.41 5.82
CA PRO A 40 -0.65 -14.62 6.51
C PRO A 40 0.69 -14.73 5.81
N ILE A 41 1.35 -13.60 5.61
CA ILE A 41 2.69 -13.56 5.05
C ILE A 41 3.46 -12.39 5.65
N ILE A 42 4.77 -12.49 5.59
CA ILE A 42 5.67 -11.40 5.94
C ILE A 42 6.69 -11.33 4.81
N VAL A 43 6.78 -10.19 4.15
CA VAL A 43 7.69 -10.04 3.02
C VAL A 43 8.44 -8.73 3.10
N PRO A 44 9.69 -8.70 2.66
CA PRO A 44 10.42 -7.44 2.57
C PRO A 44 9.95 -6.65 1.37
N LEU A 45 9.87 -5.35 1.51
CA LEU A 45 9.45 -4.47 0.44
C LEU A 45 10.65 -3.85 -0.25
N ALA A 46 10.54 -3.69 -1.55
CA ALA A 46 11.53 -2.94 -2.30
C ALA A 46 11.28 -1.43 -2.10
N ILE A 47 12.24 -0.62 -2.48
CA ILE A 47 12.05 0.82 -2.47
C ILE A 47 11.19 1.16 -3.67
N ASP A 48 9.92 1.42 -3.43
CA ASP A 48 8.97 1.65 -4.52
C ASP A 48 7.66 2.15 -3.90
N GLU A 49 6.64 2.21 -4.72
CA GLU A 49 5.34 2.68 -4.30
C GLU A 49 4.41 1.52 -4.02
N VAL A 50 3.61 1.69 -3.00
CA VAL A 50 2.54 0.77 -2.67
C VAL A 50 1.24 1.41 -3.17
N ARG A 51 0.46 0.67 -3.93
CA ARG A 51 -0.80 1.15 -4.47
C ARG A 51 -1.94 0.56 -3.66
N ILE A 52 -2.84 1.40 -3.21
CA ILE A 52 -3.92 0.99 -2.32
C ILE A 52 -5.24 1.46 -2.92
N LYS A 53 -6.10 0.50 -3.29
CA LYS A 53 -7.40 0.85 -3.82
C LYS A 53 -8.39 0.83 -2.67
N ARG A 54 -8.89 1.99 -2.31
CA ARG A 54 -9.72 2.14 -1.12
C ARG A 54 -11.12 1.61 -1.36
N THR A 55 -11.82 1.29 -0.28
CA THR A 55 -13.17 0.77 -0.36
C THR A 55 -14.18 1.86 -0.68
N ASP A 56 -13.83 3.13 -0.45
CA ASP A 56 -14.78 4.21 -0.62
C ASP A 56 -14.72 4.85 -2.01
N SER A 57 -13.99 4.24 -2.93
CA SER A 57 -13.90 4.78 -4.27
C SER A 57 -13.55 3.66 -5.24
N ASP A 58 -14.17 3.67 -6.41
CA ASP A 58 -13.86 2.69 -7.43
C ASP A 58 -12.78 3.16 -8.39
N THR A 59 -12.48 4.45 -8.38
CA THR A 59 -11.56 4.99 -9.36
C THR A 59 -10.31 5.58 -8.76
N HIS A 60 -10.29 5.73 -7.44
CA HIS A 60 -9.19 6.41 -6.78
C HIS A 60 -8.20 5.39 -6.21
N VAL A 61 -6.93 5.60 -6.47
CA VAL A 61 -5.88 4.75 -5.94
C VAL A 61 -4.93 5.64 -5.16
N ASP A 62 -4.69 5.27 -3.91
CA ASP A 62 -3.71 5.98 -3.11
C ASP A 62 -2.33 5.38 -3.37
N TRP A 63 -1.34 6.22 -3.42
CA TRP A 63 0.04 5.81 -3.65
C TRP A 63 0.85 6.22 -2.43
N VAL A 64 1.60 5.28 -1.89
CA VAL A 64 2.48 5.55 -0.75
C VAL A 64 3.88 5.10 -1.15
N ALA A 65 4.80 6.04 -1.24
CA ALA A 65 6.18 5.73 -1.55
C ALA A 65 6.86 5.24 -0.28
N VAL A 66 7.49 4.08 -0.32
CA VAL A 66 8.17 3.53 0.83
C VAL A 66 9.64 3.33 0.50
N ASN A 67 10.49 3.57 1.47
CA ASN A 67 11.92 3.40 1.28
C ASN A 67 12.34 2.14 2.01
N GLY A 68 11.89 1.01 1.46
CA GLY A 68 12.19 -0.28 2.09
C GLY A 68 11.24 -0.56 3.24
N GLY A 69 11.45 -1.66 3.89
CA GLY A 69 10.63 -2.04 5.03
C GLY A 69 10.08 -3.44 4.90
N ILE A 70 9.09 -3.73 5.69
CA ILE A 70 8.48 -5.05 5.76
C ILE A 70 6.97 -4.90 5.70
N MET A 71 6.32 -5.77 4.95
CA MET A 71 4.87 -5.84 4.93
C MET A 71 4.45 -7.14 5.59
N GLU A 72 3.54 -7.04 6.55
CA GLU A 72 2.95 -8.18 7.21
C GLU A 72 1.46 -8.20 6.91
N VAL A 73 0.94 -9.35 6.52
CA VAL A 73 -0.47 -9.51 6.25
C VAL A 73 -1.00 -10.59 7.19
N ARG A 74 -2.07 -10.30 7.93
CA ARG A 74 -2.69 -11.26 8.82
C ARG A 74 -4.08 -10.77 9.18
N ASP A 75 -5.06 -11.64 9.08
CA ASP A 75 -6.43 -11.36 9.52
C ASP A 75 -6.99 -10.09 8.86
N ASN A 76 -6.76 -9.95 7.57
CA ASN A 76 -7.23 -8.79 6.80
C ASN A 76 -6.59 -7.47 7.22
N VAL A 77 -5.47 -7.55 7.92
CA VAL A 77 -4.71 -6.35 8.27
C VAL A 77 -3.38 -6.38 7.51
N VAL A 78 -3.11 -5.31 6.78
CA VAL A 78 -1.85 -5.15 6.07
C VAL A 78 -1.06 -4.09 6.83
N SER A 79 0.01 -4.50 7.47
CA SER A 79 0.84 -3.60 8.26
C SER A 79 2.16 -3.42 7.53
N ILE A 80 2.48 -2.19 7.18
CA ILE A 80 3.73 -1.87 6.53
C ILE A 80 4.55 -1.06 7.49
N ILE A 81 5.74 -1.55 7.81
CA ILE A 81 6.67 -0.85 8.67
C ILE A 81 7.84 -0.47 7.80
N ALA A 82 7.97 0.81 7.51
CA ALA A 82 8.95 1.31 6.58
C ALA A 82 9.96 2.21 7.28
N ASP A 83 11.16 2.31 6.72
CA ASP A 83 12.16 3.22 7.25
C ASP A 83 11.70 4.66 7.03
N SER A 84 11.09 4.93 5.90
CA SER A 84 10.43 6.20 5.64
C SER A 84 9.33 5.94 4.62
N ALA A 85 8.32 6.76 4.65
CA ALA A 85 7.20 6.63 3.73
C ALA A 85 6.56 7.99 3.54
N GLU A 86 6.01 8.19 2.34
CA GLU A 86 5.36 9.43 2.03
C GLU A 86 4.13 9.14 1.21
N ARG A 87 2.97 9.61 1.66
CA ARG A 87 1.76 9.45 0.91
C ARG A 87 1.75 10.50 -0.20
N GLU A 88 1.60 10.03 -1.43
CA GLU A 88 1.55 10.95 -2.53
C GLU A 88 0.16 11.50 -2.67
N ARG A 89 0.08 12.74 -3.15
CA ARG A 89 -1.20 13.31 -3.28
C ARG A 89 -1.90 12.72 -4.41
N ASP A 90 -3.17 12.82 -4.38
CA ASP A 90 -3.97 12.41 -5.43
C ASP A 90 -3.60 13.07 -6.65
N ILE A 91 -3.25 12.37 -7.64
CA ILE A 91 -3.01 12.88 -8.87
C ILE A 91 -4.03 12.43 -9.78
N ASP A 92 -4.73 13.29 -10.35
CA ASP A 92 -5.61 12.96 -11.28
C ASP A 92 -4.98 12.69 -12.43
N VAL A 93 -5.08 11.68 -12.80
CA VAL A 93 -4.38 11.32 -13.67
C VAL A 93 -4.35 11.57 -14.86
N PRO A 94 -4.97 12.04 -15.38
CA PRO A 94 -4.66 12.13 -16.60
C PRO A 94 -3.37 12.58 -16.75
N ARG A 95 -2.92 12.94 -16.05
CA ARG A 95 -1.84 13.34 -16.17
C ARG A 95 -0.96 12.63 -16.44
N ALA A 96 -1.29 11.93 -16.48
CA ALA A 96 -0.40 11.16 -16.71
C ALA A 96 0.27 11.52 -17.83
N GLU A 97 -0.12 12.06 -18.11
CA GLU A 97 0.48 12.24 -19.01
C GLU A 97 1.54 12.69 -18.92
N ARG A 98 1.66 12.76 -18.33
CA ARG A 98 2.64 13.03 -18.19
C ARG A 98 3.47 12.39 -18.59
N ALA A 99 3.36 12.13 -19.02
CA ALA A 99 4.15 11.55 -19.48
C ALA A 99 4.84 11.58 -20.08
N LYS A 100 4.71 11.86 -20.29
CA LYS A 100 5.26 11.86 -20.84
C LYS A 100 5.76 11.99 -21.10
#